data_969f4d963c826c2b748acbad204d93de
#
_entry.id   969f4d963c826c2b748acbad204d93de
#
_cell.length_a   1.000
_cell.length_b   1.000
_cell.length_c   1.000
_cell.angle_alpha   90.00
_cell.angle_beta   90.00
_cell.angle_gamma   90.00
#
_symmetry.space_group_name_H-M   'P 1'
#
loop_
_entity.id
_entity.type
_entity.pdbx_description
1 polymer ?
#
loop_
_entity_poly.entity_id
_entity_poly.type
_entity_poly.pdbx_seq_one_letter_code
_entity_poly.pdbx_strand_id
1 'polypeptide(L)'
;MKKFCAMMLAFAILIFSSQVKAADVSVDYGNSKIFTRRDMNYCIYVIQKNLTKWGCTLKNVRYVGDEISNSEENIKYLNELAKSHKFSKRFTKCLVFETDFISPPEPHDGTITAWNYDSEYKNYVWYFGFYEVDGKWKLLSNGY
;
A
#
# COMPACT_ATOMS: atom_id res chain seq x y z
N MET A 1 -37.88 10.80 58.86
CA MET A 1 -37.76 10.49 57.42
C MET A 1 -36.59 11.27 56.87
N LYS A 2 -35.47 10.58 56.62
CA LYS A 2 -34.26 11.22 56.07
C LYS A 2 -34.25 11.03 54.58
N LYS A 3 -34.36 12.12 53.82
CA LYS A 3 -34.23 12.12 52.37
C LYS A 3 -32.74 12.09 52.01
N PHE A 4 -32.24 10.98 51.49
CA PHE A 4 -30.94 10.89 50.87
C PHE A 4 -30.98 11.47 49.47
N CYS A 5 -30.34 12.61 49.30
CA CYS A 5 -30.15 13.22 47.98
C CYS A 5 -28.87 12.56 47.37
N ALA A 6 -29.05 11.65 46.42
CA ALA A 6 -27.96 11.07 45.69
C ALA A 6 -27.54 12.05 44.59
N MET A 7 -26.40 12.68 44.83
CA MET A 7 -25.74 13.57 43.85
C MET A 7 -24.98 12.70 42.84
N MET A 8 -25.60 12.46 41.67
CA MET A 8 -24.90 11.81 40.54
C MET A 8 -23.91 12.80 39.94
N LEU A 9 -22.64 12.60 40.21
CA LEU A 9 -21.56 13.27 39.48
C LEU A 9 -21.45 12.62 38.08
N ALA A 10 -22.00 13.27 37.07
CA ALA A 10 -21.76 12.88 35.69
C ALA A 10 -20.33 13.29 35.30
N PHE A 11 -19.40 12.33 35.30
CA PHE A 11 -18.07 12.49 34.70
C PHE A 11 -18.23 12.45 33.19
N ALA A 12 -18.33 13.61 32.56
CA ALA A 12 -18.22 13.72 31.10
C ALA A 12 -16.75 13.48 30.72
N ILE A 13 -16.42 12.25 30.35
CA ILE A 13 -15.15 11.95 29.71
C ILE A 13 -15.22 12.50 28.31
N LEU A 14 -14.65 13.70 28.10
CA LEU A 14 -14.34 14.25 26.79
C LEU A 14 -13.23 13.40 26.18
N ILE A 15 -13.64 12.35 25.47
CA ILE A 15 -12.72 11.62 24.57
C ILE A 15 -12.47 12.56 23.38
N PHE A 16 -11.38 13.32 23.46
CA PHE A 16 -10.79 13.93 22.28
C PHE A 16 -10.28 12.79 21.39
N SER A 17 -11.15 12.23 20.58
CA SER A 17 -10.72 11.48 19.41
C SER A 17 -10.11 12.49 18.45
N SER A 18 -8.78 12.66 18.50
CA SER A 18 -8.06 13.23 17.40
C SER A 18 -8.28 12.30 16.21
N GLN A 19 -9.32 12.60 15.43
CA GLN A 19 -9.47 12.00 14.10
C GLN A 19 -8.27 12.49 13.30
N VAL A 20 -7.23 11.67 13.24
CA VAL A 20 -6.25 11.78 12.18
C VAL A 20 -7.06 11.60 10.89
N LYS A 21 -7.30 12.72 10.21
CA LYS A 21 -7.98 12.74 8.92
C LYS A 21 -7.13 11.86 8.01
N ALA A 22 -7.59 10.65 7.74
CA ALA A 22 -6.94 9.80 6.75
C ALA A 22 -6.87 10.64 5.48
N ALA A 23 -5.68 10.93 5.00
CA ALA A 23 -5.51 11.66 3.76
C ALA A 23 -6.28 10.88 2.69
N ASP A 24 -7.20 11.55 1.98
CA ASP A 24 -7.96 10.91 0.90
C ASP A 24 -6.96 10.44 -0.16
N VAL A 25 -6.69 9.14 -0.16
CA VAL A 25 -5.82 8.51 -1.15
C VAL A 25 -6.59 8.43 -2.46
N SER A 26 -6.08 9.10 -3.48
CA SER A 26 -6.64 8.99 -4.83
C SER A 26 -6.22 7.66 -5.46
N VAL A 27 -7.20 6.90 -5.98
CA VAL A 27 -6.95 5.63 -6.66
C VAL A 27 -7.48 5.70 -8.08
N ASP A 28 -6.58 5.58 -9.06
CA ASP A 28 -6.91 5.43 -10.47
C ASP A 28 -6.73 3.96 -10.88
N TYR A 29 -7.85 3.30 -11.13
CA TYR A 29 -7.87 1.90 -11.56
C TYR A 29 -7.75 1.72 -13.08
N GLY A 30 -7.78 2.80 -13.83
CA GLY A 30 -7.86 2.73 -15.30
C GLY A 30 -9.04 1.89 -15.79
N ASN A 31 -8.89 1.38 -17.01
CA ASN A 31 -9.89 0.53 -17.70
C ASN A 31 -9.28 -0.82 -18.07
N SER A 32 -9.06 -1.70 -17.08
CA SER A 32 -8.55 -3.04 -17.37
C SER A 32 -9.63 -3.95 -17.96
N LYS A 33 -9.24 -4.72 -18.97
CA LYS A 33 -10.02 -5.83 -19.54
C LYS A 33 -9.53 -7.20 -19.04
N ILE A 34 -8.38 -7.22 -18.36
CA ILE A 34 -7.70 -8.44 -17.92
C ILE A 34 -7.88 -8.66 -16.42
N PHE A 35 -7.80 -7.59 -15.63
CA PHE A 35 -7.79 -7.66 -14.17
C PHE A 35 -9.06 -7.09 -13.55
N THR A 36 -9.52 -7.74 -12.49
CA THR A 36 -10.70 -7.31 -11.74
C THR A 36 -10.36 -6.23 -10.71
N ARG A 37 -11.38 -5.46 -10.30
CA ARG A 37 -11.25 -4.55 -9.15
C ARG A 37 -10.79 -5.25 -7.87
N ARG A 38 -11.18 -6.51 -7.70
CA ARG A 38 -10.78 -7.31 -6.55
C ARG A 38 -9.27 -7.58 -6.55
N ASP A 39 -8.71 -7.92 -7.71
CA ASP A 39 -7.27 -8.13 -7.88
C ASP A 39 -6.51 -6.86 -7.54
N MET A 40 -6.94 -5.73 -8.12
CA MET A 40 -6.33 -4.43 -7.91
C MET A 40 -6.41 -3.98 -6.44
N ASN A 41 -7.56 -4.13 -5.81
CA ASN A 41 -7.75 -3.76 -4.39
C ASN A 41 -6.82 -4.54 -3.47
N TYR A 42 -6.60 -5.82 -3.73
CA TYR A 42 -5.65 -6.61 -2.95
C TYR A 42 -4.22 -6.06 -3.09
N CYS A 43 -3.77 -5.77 -4.32
CA CYS A 43 -2.45 -5.20 -4.56
C CYS A 43 -2.29 -3.82 -3.91
N ILE A 44 -3.31 -2.96 -4.04
CA ILE A 44 -3.34 -1.63 -3.42
C ILE A 44 -3.26 -1.74 -1.89
N TYR A 45 -3.96 -2.68 -1.30
CA TYR A 45 -3.86 -2.96 0.15
C TYR A 45 -2.41 -3.32 0.55
N VAL A 46 -1.74 -4.16 -0.24
CA VAL A 46 -0.34 -4.54 0.00
C VAL A 46 0.58 -3.32 -0.10
N ILE A 47 0.38 -2.45 -1.09
CA ILE A 47 1.11 -1.19 -1.24
C ILE A 47 0.93 -0.31 0.01
N GLN A 48 -0.31 -0.04 0.39
CA GLN A 48 -0.63 0.77 1.57
C GLN A 48 0.03 0.21 2.84
N LYS A 49 -0.06 -1.11 3.03
CA LYS A 49 0.56 -1.79 4.19
C LYS A 49 2.07 -1.60 4.24
N ASN A 50 2.75 -1.71 3.09
CA ASN A 50 4.20 -1.51 3.03
C ASN A 50 4.58 -0.05 3.30
N LEU A 51 3.92 0.91 2.64
CA LEU A 51 4.17 2.33 2.85
C LEU A 51 3.91 2.76 4.30
N THR A 52 2.82 2.28 4.91
CA THR A 52 2.52 2.52 6.33
C THR A 52 3.62 1.95 7.24
N LYS A 53 4.10 0.73 6.95
CA LYS A 53 5.21 0.10 7.69
C LYS A 53 6.50 0.93 7.61
N TRP A 54 6.72 1.59 6.48
CA TRP A 54 7.88 2.47 6.29
C TRP A 54 7.68 3.89 6.83
N GLY A 55 6.51 4.18 7.41
CA GLY A 55 6.18 5.52 7.92
C GLY A 55 5.85 6.52 6.82
N CYS A 56 5.67 6.07 5.58
CA CYS A 56 5.34 6.92 4.44
C CYS A 56 3.84 7.24 4.37
N THR A 57 3.52 8.41 3.84
CA THR A 57 2.14 8.85 3.60
C THR A 57 1.80 8.71 2.13
N LEU A 58 0.95 7.74 1.78
CA LEU A 58 0.48 7.53 0.41
C LEU A 58 -0.43 8.68 -0.04
N LYS A 59 -0.21 9.20 -1.26
CA LYS A 59 -0.99 10.27 -1.90
C LYS A 59 -1.91 9.74 -2.97
N ASN A 60 -1.36 8.96 -3.90
CA ASN A 60 -2.15 8.34 -4.96
C ASN A 60 -1.58 7.00 -5.38
N VAL A 61 -2.44 6.20 -6.02
CA VAL A 61 -2.11 4.93 -6.67
C VAL A 61 -2.71 4.96 -8.07
N ARG A 62 -1.93 4.61 -9.08
CA ARG A 62 -2.36 4.51 -10.48
C ARG A 62 -2.04 3.15 -11.04
N TYR A 63 -3.02 2.54 -11.68
CA TYR A 63 -2.79 1.37 -12.53
C TYR A 63 -2.21 1.83 -13.88
N VAL A 64 -1.11 1.21 -14.33
CA VAL A 64 -0.39 1.66 -15.53
C VAL A 64 -1.04 1.21 -16.86
N GLY A 65 -2.12 0.42 -16.80
CA GLY A 65 -2.82 -0.13 -17.96
C GLY A 65 -2.38 -1.54 -18.35
N ASP A 66 -3.25 -2.24 -19.09
CA ASP A 66 -3.05 -3.66 -19.43
C ASP A 66 -1.81 -3.89 -20.31
N GLU A 67 -1.57 -3.02 -21.29
CA GLU A 67 -0.47 -3.17 -22.24
C GLU A 67 0.90 -3.12 -21.58
N ILE A 68 1.08 -2.18 -20.66
CA ILE A 68 2.34 -2.04 -19.92
C ILE A 68 2.41 -3.12 -18.83
N SER A 69 1.36 -3.22 -18.03
CA SER A 69 1.32 -4.07 -16.85
C SER A 69 1.57 -5.53 -17.19
N ASN A 70 0.86 -6.07 -18.17
CA ASN A 70 0.93 -7.48 -18.55
C ASN A 70 1.78 -7.72 -19.83
N SER A 71 2.75 -6.84 -20.10
CA SER A 71 3.68 -7.00 -21.21
C SER A 71 4.57 -8.23 -21.06
N GLU A 72 5.06 -8.76 -22.18
CA GLU A 72 6.02 -9.88 -22.16
C GLU A 72 7.30 -9.52 -21.39
N GLU A 73 7.74 -8.27 -21.51
CA GLU A 73 8.91 -7.74 -20.80
C GLU A 73 8.71 -7.79 -19.28
N ASN A 74 7.57 -7.29 -18.78
CA ASN A 74 7.26 -7.32 -17.35
C ASN A 74 7.05 -8.74 -16.83
N ILE A 75 6.41 -9.61 -17.59
CA ILE A 75 6.28 -11.04 -17.21
C ILE A 75 7.65 -11.71 -17.16
N LYS A 76 8.54 -11.43 -18.13
CA LYS A 76 9.92 -11.92 -18.11
C LYS A 76 10.68 -11.42 -16.89
N TYR A 77 10.59 -10.12 -16.59
CA TYR A 77 11.21 -9.51 -15.42
C TYR A 77 10.75 -10.16 -14.11
N LEU A 78 9.42 -10.37 -13.94
CA LEU A 78 8.91 -11.08 -12.76
C LEU A 78 9.48 -12.50 -12.64
N ASN A 79 9.64 -13.20 -13.74
CA ASN A 79 10.16 -14.57 -13.72
C ASN A 79 11.66 -14.63 -13.43
N GLU A 80 12.41 -13.58 -13.78
CA GLU A 80 13.81 -13.44 -13.36
C GLU A 80 13.90 -13.19 -11.85
N LEU A 81 13.06 -12.30 -11.31
CA LEU A 81 12.95 -12.08 -9.86
C LEU A 81 12.50 -13.36 -9.12
N ALA A 82 11.55 -14.10 -9.69
CA ALA A 82 11.04 -15.33 -9.09
C ALA A 82 12.12 -16.37 -8.84
N LYS A 83 13.15 -16.43 -9.68
CA LYS A 83 14.31 -17.34 -9.48
C LYS A 83 15.04 -17.03 -8.18
N SER A 84 15.26 -15.74 -7.89
CA SER A 84 15.95 -15.31 -6.65
C SER A 84 15.07 -15.50 -5.41
N HIS A 85 13.75 -15.44 -5.55
CA HIS A 85 12.77 -15.61 -4.48
C HIS A 85 12.34 -17.07 -4.26
N LYS A 86 12.94 -18.03 -4.97
CA LYS A 86 12.69 -19.48 -4.85
C LYS A 86 11.23 -19.89 -5.09
N PHE A 87 10.52 -19.22 -5.98
CA PHE A 87 9.21 -19.66 -6.40
C PHE A 87 9.31 -20.94 -7.26
N SER A 88 8.44 -21.92 -7.01
CA SER A 88 8.45 -23.23 -7.69
C SER A 88 7.85 -23.19 -9.09
N LYS A 89 7.03 -22.19 -9.40
CA LYS A 89 6.38 -22.01 -10.71
C LYS A 89 6.59 -20.58 -11.24
N ARG A 90 6.41 -20.46 -12.56
CA ARG A 90 6.49 -19.16 -13.25
C ARG A 90 5.23 -18.34 -13.01
N PHE A 91 5.40 -17.02 -13.06
CA PHE A 91 4.30 -16.07 -13.13
C PHE A 91 3.87 -15.88 -14.58
N THR A 92 2.57 -15.86 -14.83
CA THR A 92 1.97 -15.70 -16.16
C THR A 92 1.18 -14.41 -16.28
N LYS A 93 0.96 -13.71 -15.16
CA LYS A 93 0.25 -12.42 -15.10
C LYS A 93 1.03 -11.44 -14.25
N CYS A 94 1.08 -10.20 -14.72
CA CYS A 94 1.73 -9.09 -14.04
C CYS A 94 0.75 -7.93 -13.84
N LEU A 95 0.66 -7.41 -12.63
CA LEU A 95 -0.02 -6.17 -12.27
C LEU A 95 1.01 -5.13 -11.83
N VAL A 96 0.99 -3.96 -12.47
CA VAL A 96 1.91 -2.87 -12.16
C VAL A 96 1.15 -1.62 -11.74
N PHE A 97 1.59 -1.01 -10.66
CA PHE A 97 1.08 0.26 -10.16
C PHE A 97 2.20 1.28 -10.02
N GLU A 98 1.85 2.53 -10.16
CA GLU A 98 2.66 3.67 -9.76
C GLU A 98 2.02 4.36 -8.58
N THR A 99 2.85 4.89 -7.67
CA THR A 99 2.40 5.63 -6.51
C THR A 99 3.18 6.91 -6.34
N ASP A 100 2.51 7.92 -5.76
CA ASP A 100 3.16 9.07 -5.20
C ASP A 100 2.95 9.04 -3.68
N PHE A 101 4.00 9.28 -2.92
CA PHE A 101 3.95 9.28 -1.46
C PHE A 101 4.98 10.26 -0.87
N ILE A 102 4.79 10.59 0.41
CA ILE A 102 5.75 11.38 1.18
C ILE A 102 6.46 10.43 2.15
N SER A 103 7.79 10.51 2.17
CA SER A 103 8.61 9.77 3.14
C SER A 103 8.43 10.31 4.56
N PRO A 104 8.77 9.50 5.59
CA PRO A 104 8.63 9.93 6.98
C PRO A 104 9.52 11.13 7.31
N PRO A 105 9.18 11.89 8.37
CA PRO A 105 10.06 12.91 8.91
C PRO A 105 11.34 12.28 9.47
N GLU A 106 12.37 13.09 9.65
CA GLU A 106 13.63 12.65 10.25
C GLU A 106 13.39 12.09 11.67
N PRO A 107 13.84 10.87 11.96
CA PRO A 107 13.68 10.28 13.28
C PRO A 107 14.51 11.03 14.33
N HIS A 108 13.91 11.33 15.48
CA HIS A 108 14.60 12.00 16.58
C HIS A 108 15.68 11.16 17.26
N ASP A 109 15.68 9.84 17.04
CA ASP A 109 16.60 8.87 17.63
C ASP A 109 17.86 8.60 16.80
N GLY A 110 18.02 9.30 15.68
CA GLY A 110 19.15 9.13 14.76
C GLY A 110 19.09 7.86 13.90
N THR A 111 17.97 7.15 13.84
CA THR A 111 17.76 6.02 12.96
C THR A 111 17.97 6.43 11.51
N ILE A 112 18.84 5.73 10.78
CA ILE A 112 19.05 5.97 9.35
C ILE A 112 18.04 5.15 8.55
N THR A 113 17.32 5.80 7.64
CA THR A 113 16.42 5.14 6.68
C THR A 113 16.98 5.22 5.27
N ALA A 114 16.43 4.40 4.35
CA ALA A 114 16.77 4.47 2.93
C ALA A 114 16.13 5.67 2.21
N TRP A 115 15.31 6.45 2.90
CA TRP A 115 14.57 7.58 2.36
C TRP A 115 15.24 8.91 2.67
N ASN A 116 15.12 9.88 1.75
CA ASN A 116 15.26 11.28 2.12
C ASN A 116 14.04 11.66 2.95
N TYR A 117 14.23 12.30 4.09
CA TYR A 117 13.14 12.64 5.00
C TYR A 117 12.23 13.74 4.42
N ASP A 118 10.95 13.73 4.79
CA ASP A 118 9.93 14.71 4.39
C ASP A 118 9.91 14.99 2.88
N SER A 119 10.24 13.99 2.07
CA SER A 119 10.43 14.14 0.63
C SER A 119 9.29 13.48 -0.15
N GLU A 120 8.86 14.13 -1.23
CA GLU A 120 7.87 13.58 -2.14
C GLU A 120 8.54 12.64 -3.15
N TYR A 121 8.04 11.42 -3.21
CA TYR A 121 8.41 10.39 -4.19
C TYR A 121 7.28 10.25 -5.19
N LYS A 122 7.58 10.40 -6.49
CA LYS A 122 6.60 10.32 -7.59
C LYS A 122 6.90 9.15 -8.50
N ASN A 123 5.85 8.56 -9.06
CA ASN A 123 5.94 7.46 -10.03
C ASN A 123 6.77 6.26 -9.50
N TYR A 124 6.66 5.99 -8.21
CA TYR A 124 7.31 4.83 -7.60
C TYR A 124 6.56 3.56 -7.99
N VAL A 125 7.24 2.61 -8.61
CA VAL A 125 6.62 1.47 -9.29
C VAL A 125 6.54 0.24 -8.40
N TRP A 126 5.45 -0.52 -8.52
CA TRP A 126 5.18 -1.75 -7.78
C TRP A 126 4.82 -2.86 -8.74
N TYR A 127 5.54 -3.98 -8.69
CA TYR A 127 5.33 -5.14 -9.55
C TYR A 127 4.77 -6.31 -8.79
N PHE A 128 3.59 -6.80 -9.22
CA PHE A 128 2.93 -7.96 -8.64
C PHE A 128 2.80 -9.07 -9.68
N GLY A 129 3.08 -10.31 -9.26
CA GLY A 129 2.80 -11.50 -10.03
C GLY A 129 1.68 -12.33 -9.41
N PHE A 130 0.82 -12.91 -10.23
CA PHE A 130 -0.19 -13.86 -9.76
C PHE A 130 0.44 -15.25 -9.63
N TYR A 131 0.44 -15.78 -8.40
CA TYR A 131 1.00 -17.10 -8.10
C TYR A 131 -0.11 -18.14 -8.08
N GLU A 132 -0.20 -18.92 -9.14
CA GLU A 132 -1.31 -19.88 -9.35
C GLU A 132 -1.35 -21.01 -8.31
N VAL A 133 -0.23 -21.31 -7.65
CA VAL A 133 -0.15 -22.37 -6.64
C VAL A 133 -1.06 -22.11 -5.45
N ASP A 134 -1.13 -20.86 -5.00
CA ASP A 134 -1.96 -20.45 -3.86
C ASP A 134 -3.07 -19.46 -4.22
N GLY A 135 -3.19 -19.12 -5.51
CA GLY A 135 -4.22 -18.20 -6.01
C GLY A 135 -4.07 -16.76 -5.52
N LYS A 136 -2.85 -16.32 -5.21
CA LYS A 136 -2.59 -14.99 -4.64
C LYS A 136 -1.64 -14.15 -5.47
N TRP A 137 -1.85 -12.85 -5.43
CA TRP A 137 -0.89 -11.88 -5.90
C TRP A 137 0.30 -11.76 -4.94
N LYS A 138 1.51 -11.73 -5.48
CA LYS A 138 2.76 -11.57 -4.74
C LYS A 138 3.43 -10.28 -5.17
N LEU A 139 3.82 -9.44 -4.22
CA LEU A 139 4.70 -8.31 -4.48
C LEU A 139 6.11 -8.86 -4.71
N LEU A 140 6.68 -8.61 -5.89
CA LEU A 140 8.01 -9.11 -6.27
C LEU A 140 9.07 -8.03 -6.32
N SER A 141 8.68 -6.79 -6.67
CA SER A 141 9.61 -5.67 -6.73
C SER A 141 8.87 -4.35 -6.52
N ASN A 142 9.61 -3.37 -6.04
CA ASN A 142 9.20 -1.97 -6.00
C ASN A 142 10.44 -1.07 -6.14
N GLY A 143 10.26 0.13 -6.71
CA GLY A 143 11.37 1.07 -6.92
C GLY A 143 11.14 2.02 -8.08
N TYR A 144 12.26 2.53 -8.65
CA TYR A 144 12.32 3.33 -9.86
C TYR A 144 12.88 2.51 -11.00
#